data_b9516fd5a119596c5b5173c8fbf00dda
#
_entry.id   b9516fd5a119596c5b5173c8fbf00dda
#
_cell.length_a   1.000
_cell.length_b   1.000
_cell.length_c   1.000
_cell.angle_alpha   90.00
_cell.angle_beta   90.00
_cell.angle_gamma   90.00
#
_symmetry.space_group_name_H-M   'P 1'
#
loop_
_entity.id
_entity.type
_entity.pdbx_description
1 polymer ?
#
loop_
_entity_poly.entity_id
_entity_poly.type
_entity_poly.pdbx_seq_one_letter_code
_entity_poly.pdbx_strand_id
1 'polypeptide(L)'
;LLLAGHRYISQAAAKIDVDFDYDGPLMKTEVPGPRSRVKAVHFFCNYEESRGNYLVDVDGNRMLDLYSQISSIPIGYSHPSLIKLLQQPQNLSTFINRPALGILPPENFAESLKESLLSVAPKGLSQVMTMSCGSCSNENAFKAIFMWYRNKERGHNSVTKEELESCLINQPPGCPDYAMLSFMGSFHGRTMGCLATTHSKAIHKLDIPSLDWPIAPFPRLKYPLEDFVKENQQEEARCLEEVEDLIVKYRKKKKIVAGIIIEPIQSEGGDNHASDDFFRKLRDIARKHGCAFLVDEVQTGGGCTGKFWAHEHWGLDDPADVVTFSKKMMTGGFFHKDEFRPNAPYRIFNTWLGDPSKNLMLAEVIKVIKREDLLNNAAHAGKALLTGLLDLQARYPHLISRVRGRGTFCSFDTPNDATRNKLITIARNKGVVLGGCGDRSIRFRPTLIFKDHHAHLFLNIFSDILANFK
;
A
#
# COMPACT_ATOMS: atom_id res chain seq x y z
N LEU A 1 11.58 -1.86 39.09
CA LEU A 1 11.06 -1.38 37.84
C LEU A 1 11.01 -2.49 36.77
N LEU A 2 12.08 -3.27 36.59
CA LEU A 2 12.12 -4.41 35.65
C LEU A 2 11.12 -5.52 36.00
N LEU A 3 10.97 -5.85 37.28
CA LEU A 3 10.01 -6.86 37.74
C LEU A 3 8.55 -6.39 37.60
N ALA A 4 8.27 -5.10 37.80
CA ALA A 4 6.95 -4.52 37.59
C ALA A 4 6.58 -4.48 36.11
N GLY A 5 7.53 -4.09 35.21
CA GLY A 5 7.34 -4.14 33.79
C GLY A 5 7.10 -5.54 33.23
N HIS A 6 7.82 -6.56 33.76
CA HIS A 6 7.63 -7.96 33.36
C HIS A 6 6.24 -8.49 33.75
N ARG A 7 5.75 -8.15 34.96
CA ARG A 7 4.39 -8.53 35.39
C ARG A 7 3.31 -7.86 34.53
N TYR A 8 3.49 -6.59 34.19
CA TYR A 8 2.54 -5.84 33.35
C TYR A 8 2.46 -6.41 31.95
N ILE A 9 3.62 -6.65 31.32
CA ILE A 9 3.70 -7.24 29.97
C ILE A 9 3.13 -8.68 29.97
N SER A 10 3.43 -9.47 31.00
CA SER A 10 2.91 -10.83 31.17
C SER A 10 1.38 -10.85 31.35
N GLN A 11 0.82 -9.92 32.13
CA GLN A 11 -0.64 -9.78 32.28
C GLN A 11 -1.31 -9.30 31.01
N ALA A 12 -0.70 -8.35 30.29
CA ALA A 12 -1.20 -7.88 28.99
C ALA A 12 -1.19 -9.00 27.94
N ALA A 13 -0.13 -9.80 27.88
CA ALA A 13 -0.05 -10.93 26.96
C ALA A 13 -1.11 -12.02 27.26
N ALA A 14 -1.31 -12.35 28.53
CA ALA A 14 -2.36 -13.29 28.93
C ALA A 14 -3.77 -12.77 28.56
N LYS A 15 -4.03 -11.48 28.80
CA LYS A 15 -5.29 -10.83 28.42
C LYS A 15 -5.51 -10.84 26.91
N ILE A 16 -4.45 -10.63 26.11
CA ILE A 16 -4.51 -10.64 24.66
C ILE A 16 -4.85 -12.04 24.14
N ASP A 17 -4.22 -13.07 24.68
CA ASP A 17 -4.48 -14.46 24.28
C ASP A 17 -5.95 -14.86 24.54
N VAL A 18 -6.59 -14.32 25.56
CA VAL A 18 -8.01 -14.58 25.87
C VAL A 18 -8.96 -13.77 24.97
N ASP A 19 -8.63 -12.49 24.69
CA ASP A 19 -9.51 -11.55 23.99
C ASP A 19 -9.21 -11.44 22.49
N PHE A 20 -8.25 -12.21 21.96
CA PHE A 20 -7.78 -12.04 20.58
C PHE A 20 -8.86 -12.33 19.53
N ASP A 21 -9.68 -13.35 19.77
CA ASP A 21 -10.84 -13.73 18.95
C ASP A 21 -12.16 -13.33 19.66
N TYR A 22 -12.35 -12.03 19.85
CA TYR A 22 -13.54 -11.52 20.52
C TYR A 22 -14.80 -11.67 19.67
N ASP A 23 -15.87 -12.17 20.26
CA ASP A 23 -17.17 -12.42 19.61
C ASP A 23 -18.37 -11.72 20.33
N GLY A 24 -18.07 -10.90 21.34
CA GLY A 24 -19.08 -10.20 22.12
C GLY A 24 -19.68 -8.96 21.44
N PRO A 25 -20.53 -8.20 22.16
CA PRO A 25 -21.16 -6.99 21.62
C PRO A 25 -20.15 -5.91 21.28
N LEU A 26 -20.31 -5.27 20.12
CA LEU A 26 -19.35 -4.30 19.59
C LEU A 26 -19.44 -2.96 20.31
N MET A 27 -20.60 -2.36 20.42
CA MET A 27 -20.79 -1.00 20.91
C MET A 27 -21.34 -0.95 22.32
N LYS A 28 -20.75 -0.15 23.18
CA LYS A 28 -21.27 0.17 24.52
C LYS A 28 -22.05 1.49 24.54
N THR A 29 -21.78 2.37 23.58
CA THR A 29 -22.47 3.64 23.38
C THR A 29 -22.98 3.72 21.95
N GLU A 30 -24.06 4.49 21.72
CA GLU A 30 -24.64 4.62 20.37
C GLU A 30 -23.72 5.35 19.39
N VAL A 31 -22.94 6.30 19.87
CA VAL A 31 -22.07 7.15 19.04
C VAL A 31 -20.74 7.38 19.75
N PRO A 32 -19.61 6.95 19.17
CA PRO A 32 -18.31 7.38 19.65
C PRO A 32 -18.20 8.90 19.46
N GLY A 33 -18.19 9.64 20.56
CA GLY A 33 -18.16 11.11 20.51
C GLY A 33 -16.89 11.64 19.86
N PRO A 34 -16.96 12.68 19.00
CA PRO A 34 -15.77 13.35 18.51
C PRO A 34 -15.09 14.09 19.65
N ARG A 35 -13.89 13.66 20.05
CA ARG A 35 -13.11 14.27 21.12
C ARG A 35 -11.98 15.17 20.60
N SER A 36 -11.96 15.42 19.30
CA SER A 36 -10.92 16.20 18.65
C SER A 36 -11.46 17.45 18.00
N ARG A 37 -10.70 18.56 18.10
CA ARG A 37 -10.96 19.77 17.32
C ARG A 37 -10.52 19.63 15.85
N VAL A 38 -9.78 18.59 15.51
CA VAL A 38 -9.36 18.27 14.15
C VAL A 38 -10.50 17.54 13.45
N LYS A 39 -11.10 18.16 12.44
CA LYS A 39 -12.28 17.62 11.73
C LYS A 39 -12.09 16.21 11.13
N ALA A 40 -10.85 15.82 10.84
CA ALA A 40 -10.52 14.49 10.30
C ALA A 40 -10.44 13.40 11.37
N VAL A 41 -10.35 13.77 12.67
CA VAL A 41 -10.25 12.82 13.78
C VAL A 41 -11.63 12.67 14.43
N HIS A 42 -12.30 11.59 14.12
CA HIS A 42 -13.66 11.32 14.61
C HIS A 42 -13.71 10.80 16.03
N PHE A 43 -12.71 10.01 16.44
CA PHE A 43 -12.57 9.44 17.78
C PHE A 43 -11.09 9.11 18.05
N PHE A 44 -10.73 8.98 19.32
CA PHE A 44 -9.42 8.48 19.74
C PHE A 44 -9.50 6.99 20.04
N CYS A 45 -8.43 6.26 19.68
CA CYS A 45 -8.34 4.82 19.87
C CYS A 45 -7.63 4.46 21.16
N ASN A 46 -8.08 3.38 21.79
CA ASN A 46 -7.39 2.70 22.87
C ASN A 46 -6.68 1.46 22.29
N TYR A 47 -5.43 1.62 21.89
CA TYR A 47 -4.65 0.52 21.30
C TYR A 47 -4.26 -0.54 22.35
N GLU A 48 -4.25 -0.20 23.63
CA GLU A 48 -3.99 -1.15 24.73
C GLU A 48 -5.11 -2.20 24.84
N GLU A 49 -6.34 -1.81 24.53
CA GLU A 49 -7.51 -2.71 24.55
C GLU A 49 -7.86 -3.29 23.17
N SER A 50 -7.24 -2.79 22.09
CA SER A 50 -7.51 -3.28 20.73
C SER A 50 -6.86 -4.63 20.49
N ARG A 51 -7.61 -5.59 19.91
CA ARG A 51 -7.21 -6.99 19.72
C ARG A 51 -7.66 -7.53 18.37
N GLY A 52 -6.80 -8.29 17.72
CA GLY A 52 -7.15 -8.99 16.48
C GLY A 52 -7.74 -8.05 15.41
N ASN A 53 -8.94 -8.35 14.97
CA ASN A 53 -9.67 -7.53 13.99
C ASN A 53 -10.47 -6.37 14.62
N TYR A 54 -10.34 -6.14 15.93
CA TYR A 54 -11.17 -5.19 16.64
C TYR A 54 -10.39 -4.02 17.20
N LEU A 55 -10.82 -2.82 16.80
CA LEU A 55 -10.34 -1.53 17.29
C LEU A 55 -11.23 -1.07 18.45
N VAL A 56 -10.62 -0.58 19.52
CA VAL A 56 -11.34 -0.04 20.68
C VAL A 56 -11.14 1.46 20.75
N ASP A 57 -12.20 2.22 20.99
CA ASP A 57 -12.12 3.65 21.24
C ASP A 57 -11.97 3.98 22.74
N VAL A 58 -11.77 5.28 23.06
CA VAL A 58 -11.60 5.74 24.43
C VAL A 58 -12.84 5.61 25.30
N ASP A 59 -14.01 5.40 24.70
CA ASP A 59 -15.27 5.14 25.40
C ASP A 59 -15.50 3.63 25.64
N GLY A 60 -14.58 2.80 25.18
CA GLY A 60 -14.61 1.34 25.31
C GLY A 60 -15.53 0.65 24.31
N ASN A 61 -15.93 1.34 23.25
CA ASN A 61 -16.61 0.71 22.12
C ASN A 61 -15.62 -0.16 21.34
N ARG A 62 -16.02 -1.38 21.05
CA ARG A 62 -15.24 -2.34 20.30
C ARG A 62 -15.84 -2.43 18.88
N MET A 63 -15.03 -2.15 17.86
CA MET A 63 -15.49 -2.06 16.49
C MET A 63 -14.73 -3.04 15.60
N LEU A 64 -15.44 -3.78 14.77
CA LEU A 64 -14.81 -4.60 13.72
C LEU A 64 -14.14 -3.67 12.70
N ASP A 65 -12.84 -3.82 12.54
CA ASP A 65 -12.04 -2.92 11.71
C ASP A 65 -11.78 -3.53 10.33
N LEU A 66 -12.47 -3.00 9.33
CA LEU A 66 -12.26 -3.31 7.92
C LEU A 66 -11.44 -2.23 7.18
N TYR A 67 -10.73 -1.39 7.94
CA TYR A 67 -9.88 -0.33 7.40
C TYR A 67 -8.40 -0.50 7.79
N SER A 68 -8.14 -1.07 8.97
CA SER A 68 -6.85 -1.45 9.55
C SER A 68 -5.75 -0.41 9.32
N GLN A 69 -6.02 0.86 9.73
CA GLN A 69 -5.07 1.98 9.62
C GLN A 69 -4.58 2.17 8.18
N ILE A 70 -5.51 2.27 7.25
CA ILE A 70 -5.22 2.38 5.80
C ILE A 70 -4.39 1.17 5.31
N SER A 71 -4.82 -0.05 5.67
CA SER A 71 -4.15 -1.29 5.27
C SER A 71 -2.74 -1.47 5.87
N SER A 72 -2.49 -0.92 7.07
CA SER A 72 -1.15 -0.97 7.69
C SER A 72 -1.00 -2.00 8.80
N ILE A 73 -2.10 -2.62 9.25
CA ILE A 73 -2.05 -3.67 10.29
C ILE A 73 -2.11 -5.03 9.59
N PRO A 74 -0.99 -5.80 9.53
CA PRO A 74 -0.96 -7.04 8.76
C PRO A 74 -1.72 -8.20 9.43
N ILE A 75 -1.45 -8.49 10.70
CA ILE A 75 -1.91 -9.68 11.43
C ILE A 75 -2.78 -9.36 12.64
N GLY A 76 -3.44 -8.20 12.64
CA GLY A 76 -4.31 -7.77 13.73
C GLY A 76 -3.62 -6.96 14.83
N TYR A 77 -4.46 -6.26 15.60
CA TYR A 77 -4.01 -5.45 16.72
C TYR A 77 -3.45 -6.33 17.84
N SER A 78 -2.34 -5.87 18.44
CA SER A 78 -1.73 -6.50 19.62
C SER A 78 -1.50 -8.01 19.47
N HIS A 79 -0.99 -8.44 18.31
CA HIS A 79 -0.79 -9.86 18.03
C HIS A 79 0.14 -10.52 19.04
N PRO A 80 -0.21 -11.69 19.65
CA PRO A 80 0.58 -12.34 20.70
C PRO A 80 2.03 -12.61 20.30
N SER A 81 2.27 -13.04 19.06
CA SER A 81 3.65 -13.29 18.57
C SER A 81 4.51 -12.02 18.59
N LEU A 82 3.94 -10.85 18.25
CA LEU A 82 4.67 -9.57 18.28
C LEU A 82 4.93 -9.12 19.72
N ILE A 83 4.01 -9.36 20.65
CA ILE A 83 4.21 -9.06 22.06
C ILE A 83 5.31 -9.95 22.65
N LYS A 84 5.31 -11.25 22.33
CA LYS A 84 6.38 -12.17 22.74
C LYS A 84 7.76 -11.71 22.28
N LEU A 85 7.86 -11.10 21.11
CA LEU A 85 9.10 -10.49 20.60
C LEU A 85 9.63 -9.38 21.54
N LEU A 86 8.74 -8.51 22.04
CA LEU A 86 9.08 -7.43 22.97
C LEU A 86 9.49 -7.95 24.36
N GLN A 87 9.01 -9.12 24.76
CA GLN A 87 9.36 -9.77 26.03
C GLN A 87 10.77 -10.38 26.02
N GLN A 88 11.41 -10.49 24.86
CA GLN A 88 12.75 -11.06 24.72
C GLN A 88 13.82 -10.01 25.04
N PRO A 89 14.61 -10.15 26.13
CA PRO A 89 15.60 -9.13 26.52
C PRO A 89 16.62 -8.80 25.44
N GLN A 90 17.01 -9.78 24.61
CA GLN A 90 17.95 -9.60 23.52
C GLN A 90 17.43 -8.64 22.41
N ASN A 91 16.11 -8.43 22.32
CA ASN A 91 15.52 -7.54 21.33
C ASN A 91 15.44 -6.08 21.79
N LEU A 92 15.63 -5.80 23.08
CA LEU A 92 15.47 -4.45 23.64
C LEU A 92 16.38 -3.43 22.95
N SER A 93 17.64 -3.80 22.69
CA SER A 93 18.60 -2.94 21.99
C SER A 93 18.07 -2.50 20.62
N THR A 94 17.41 -3.39 19.89
CA THR A 94 16.83 -3.10 18.55
C THR A 94 15.67 -2.08 18.62
N PHE A 95 14.90 -2.07 19.70
CA PHE A 95 13.80 -1.12 19.89
C PHE A 95 14.27 0.24 20.43
N ILE A 96 15.32 0.26 21.25
CA ILE A 96 15.80 1.48 21.90
C ILE A 96 16.69 2.30 20.96
N ASN A 97 17.57 1.61 20.21
CA ASN A 97 18.54 2.27 19.35
C ASN A 97 18.02 2.39 17.91
N ARG A 98 18.22 3.56 17.34
CA ARG A 98 17.89 3.82 15.95
C ARG A 98 19.15 4.19 15.15
N PRO A 99 19.87 3.20 14.61
CA PRO A 99 21.13 3.42 13.90
C PRO A 99 20.92 4.09 12.54
N ALA A 100 21.95 4.77 12.08
CA ALA A 100 22.08 5.18 10.67
C ALA A 100 22.51 3.96 9.85
N LEU A 101 21.55 3.24 9.29
CA LEU A 101 21.78 1.93 8.66
C LEU A 101 22.74 1.96 7.47
N GLY A 102 22.89 3.10 6.81
CA GLY A 102 23.81 3.27 5.70
C GLY A 102 25.28 3.50 6.11
N ILE A 103 25.56 3.67 7.42
CA ILE A 103 26.91 3.96 7.94
C ILE A 103 27.29 3.00 9.07
N LEU A 104 26.40 2.80 10.04
CA LEU A 104 26.64 2.02 11.25
C LEU A 104 25.49 1.01 11.46
N PRO A 105 25.29 0.06 10.54
CA PRO A 105 24.24 -0.95 10.71
C PRO A 105 24.55 -1.89 11.88
N PRO A 106 23.52 -2.53 12.48
CA PRO A 106 23.74 -3.62 13.40
C PRO A 106 24.52 -4.78 12.74
N GLU A 107 25.28 -5.52 13.53
CA GLU A 107 26.10 -6.65 13.02
C GLU A 107 25.30 -7.71 12.27
N ASN A 108 24.04 -7.95 12.69
CA ASN A 108 23.14 -8.94 12.11
C ASN A 108 22.17 -8.34 11.04
N PHE A 109 22.43 -7.13 10.55
CA PHE A 109 21.51 -6.44 9.64
C PHE A 109 21.28 -7.20 8.32
N ALA A 110 22.32 -7.77 7.74
CA ALA A 110 22.23 -8.53 6.49
C ALA A 110 21.40 -9.81 6.66
N GLU A 111 21.58 -10.52 7.77
CA GLU A 111 20.79 -11.70 8.14
C GLU A 111 19.32 -11.33 8.40
N SER A 112 19.09 -10.24 9.10
CA SER A 112 17.75 -9.70 9.34
C SER A 112 17.00 -9.40 8.04
N LEU A 113 17.68 -8.86 7.02
CA LEU A 113 17.08 -8.63 5.70
C LEU A 113 16.78 -9.93 4.96
N LYS A 114 17.65 -10.96 5.08
CA LYS A 114 17.40 -12.28 4.48
C LYS A 114 16.19 -12.97 5.10
N GLU A 115 16.05 -12.92 6.41
CA GLU A 115 14.95 -13.54 7.14
C GLU A 115 13.61 -12.80 6.96
N SER A 116 13.64 -11.51 6.71
CA SER A 116 12.47 -10.68 6.51
C SER A 116 12.20 -10.41 5.01
N LEU A 117 12.63 -9.27 4.51
CA LEU A 117 12.30 -8.76 3.18
C LEU A 117 12.73 -9.69 2.04
N LEU A 118 13.99 -10.19 2.06
CA LEU A 118 14.48 -11.04 0.98
C LEU A 118 13.81 -12.42 0.96
N SER A 119 13.25 -12.89 2.08
CA SER A 119 12.52 -14.16 2.14
C SER A 119 11.19 -14.13 1.36
N VAL A 120 10.71 -12.95 1.01
CA VAL A 120 9.48 -12.70 0.25
C VAL A 120 9.71 -11.76 -0.94
N ALA A 121 10.96 -11.60 -1.36
CA ALA A 121 11.29 -10.74 -2.49
C ALA A 121 10.52 -11.15 -3.76
N PRO A 122 10.02 -10.19 -4.56
CA PRO A 122 9.40 -10.48 -5.83
C PRO A 122 10.36 -11.22 -6.77
N LYS A 123 9.83 -12.10 -7.62
CA LYS A 123 10.62 -12.86 -8.59
C LYS A 123 11.55 -11.94 -9.40
N GLY A 124 12.82 -12.30 -9.48
CA GLY A 124 13.84 -11.57 -10.26
C GLY A 124 14.40 -10.31 -9.59
N LEU A 125 13.98 -9.96 -8.37
CA LEU A 125 14.47 -8.82 -7.62
C LEU A 125 15.28 -9.29 -6.40
N SER A 126 16.60 -9.25 -6.53
CA SER A 126 17.52 -9.79 -5.51
C SER A 126 18.07 -8.73 -4.55
N GLN A 127 17.80 -7.45 -4.82
CA GLN A 127 18.30 -6.33 -4.03
C GLN A 127 17.15 -5.65 -3.30
N VAL A 128 17.41 -5.15 -2.09
CA VAL A 128 16.44 -4.39 -1.31
C VAL A 128 17.09 -3.20 -0.64
N MET A 129 16.39 -2.09 -0.61
CA MET A 129 16.76 -0.90 0.15
C MET A 129 15.59 -0.52 1.06
N THR A 130 15.85 -0.39 2.36
CA THR A 130 14.84 -0.03 3.35
C THR A 130 14.67 1.48 3.46
N MET A 131 13.44 1.92 3.75
CA MET A 131 13.02 3.31 3.89
C MET A 131 12.04 3.45 5.05
N SER A 132 11.67 4.68 5.39
CA SER A 132 10.75 4.94 6.52
C SER A 132 9.28 4.74 6.16
N CYS A 133 8.86 4.99 4.92
CA CYS A 133 7.47 4.93 4.49
C CYS A 133 7.34 4.81 2.97
N GLY A 134 6.11 4.63 2.46
CA GLY A 134 5.85 4.51 1.02
C GLY A 134 6.28 5.72 0.19
N SER A 135 6.11 6.95 0.70
CA SER A 135 6.58 8.14 -0.01
C SER A 135 8.11 8.16 -0.14
N CYS A 136 8.84 7.85 0.94
CA CYS A 136 10.30 7.70 0.87
C CYS A 136 10.72 6.57 -0.08
N SER A 137 9.96 5.49 -0.12
CA SER A 137 10.23 4.36 -1.01
C SER A 137 10.14 4.77 -2.47
N ASN A 138 9.04 5.38 -2.87
CA ASN A 138 8.82 5.85 -4.24
C ASN A 138 9.80 6.96 -4.64
N GLU A 139 10.02 7.95 -3.79
CA GLU A 139 10.95 9.06 -4.05
C GLU A 139 12.37 8.55 -4.32
N ASN A 140 12.85 7.59 -3.54
CA ASN A 140 14.19 7.02 -3.71
C ASN A 140 14.24 5.97 -4.84
N ALA A 141 13.13 5.29 -5.14
CA ALA A 141 13.03 4.46 -6.34
C ALA A 141 13.14 5.30 -7.62
N PHE A 142 12.52 6.50 -7.67
CA PHE A 142 12.69 7.43 -8.80
C PHE A 142 14.17 7.82 -8.97
N LYS A 143 14.86 8.14 -7.89
CA LYS A 143 16.30 8.44 -7.92
C LYS A 143 17.12 7.27 -8.46
N ALA A 144 16.82 6.04 -8.03
CA ALA A 144 17.50 4.84 -8.54
C ALA A 144 17.29 4.67 -10.05
N ILE A 145 16.06 4.89 -10.53
CA ILE A 145 15.70 4.83 -11.95
C ILE A 145 16.43 5.92 -12.76
N PHE A 146 16.46 7.15 -12.26
CA PHE A 146 17.16 8.24 -12.95
C PHE A 146 18.68 8.00 -13.02
N MET A 147 19.29 7.49 -11.95
CA MET A 147 20.71 7.11 -11.94
C MET A 147 21.00 5.96 -12.89
N TRP A 148 20.15 4.94 -12.90
CA TRP A 148 20.25 3.82 -13.83
C TRP A 148 20.17 4.30 -15.28
N TYR A 149 19.17 5.13 -15.60
CA TYR A 149 19.00 5.66 -16.96
C TYR A 149 20.20 6.50 -17.39
N ARG A 150 20.70 7.39 -16.51
CA ARG A 150 21.85 8.21 -16.79
C ARG A 150 23.13 7.40 -16.99
N ASN A 151 23.33 6.35 -16.19
CA ASN A 151 24.47 5.45 -16.36
C ASN A 151 24.41 4.72 -17.71
N LYS A 152 23.21 4.31 -18.14
CA LYS A 152 23.00 3.70 -19.46
C LYS A 152 23.34 4.66 -20.60
N GLU A 153 22.92 5.92 -20.55
CA GLU A 153 23.28 6.94 -21.55
C GLU A 153 24.80 7.24 -21.53
N ARG A 154 25.39 7.32 -20.36
CA ARG A 154 26.82 7.60 -20.22
C ARG A 154 27.71 6.45 -20.74
N GLY A 155 27.20 5.22 -20.68
CA GLY A 155 27.97 4.03 -21.06
C GLY A 155 29.20 3.85 -20.19
N HIS A 156 30.39 3.79 -20.80
CA HIS A 156 31.67 3.63 -20.10
C HIS A 156 32.37 4.97 -19.75
N ASN A 157 31.78 6.11 -20.09
CA ASN A 157 32.36 7.41 -19.81
C ASN A 157 32.27 7.74 -18.31
N SER A 158 33.30 8.40 -17.81
CA SER A 158 33.32 8.94 -16.46
C SER A 158 32.41 10.17 -16.33
N VAL A 159 31.98 10.44 -15.09
CA VAL A 159 31.28 11.71 -14.77
C VAL A 159 32.23 12.88 -15.04
N THR A 160 31.76 13.88 -15.78
CA THR A 160 32.57 15.05 -16.14
C THR A 160 32.55 16.10 -15.02
N LYS A 161 33.57 16.99 -15.02
CA LYS A 161 33.62 18.12 -14.09
C LYS A 161 32.40 19.03 -14.28
N GLU A 162 31.99 19.30 -15.51
CA GLU A 162 30.81 20.10 -15.84
C GLU A 162 29.52 19.48 -15.25
N GLU A 163 29.34 18.14 -15.32
CA GLU A 163 28.20 17.48 -14.67
C GLU A 163 28.21 17.67 -13.14
N LEU A 164 29.39 17.57 -12.51
CA LEU A 164 29.52 17.78 -11.06
C LEU A 164 29.24 19.22 -10.63
N GLU A 165 29.69 20.20 -11.39
CA GLU A 165 29.50 21.62 -11.09
C GLU A 165 28.05 22.06 -11.38
N SER A 166 27.48 21.65 -12.51
CA SER A 166 26.13 22.05 -12.93
C SER A 166 25.04 21.45 -12.04
N CYS A 167 25.20 20.24 -11.52
CA CYS A 167 24.20 19.65 -10.62
C CYS A 167 24.06 20.42 -9.30
N LEU A 168 25.10 21.07 -8.80
CA LEU A 168 25.07 21.87 -7.57
C LEU A 168 24.22 23.14 -7.70
N ILE A 169 23.98 23.60 -8.92
CA ILE A 169 23.15 24.77 -9.22
C ILE A 169 21.86 24.40 -9.97
N ASN A 170 21.44 23.14 -9.90
CA ASN A 170 20.22 22.60 -10.51
C ASN A 170 20.15 22.76 -12.04
N GLN A 171 21.28 22.64 -12.73
CA GLN A 171 21.38 22.83 -14.18
C GLN A 171 21.84 21.55 -14.91
N PRO A 172 21.43 21.38 -16.17
CA PRO A 172 22.04 20.38 -17.05
C PRO A 172 23.52 20.76 -17.33
N PRO A 173 24.40 19.78 -17.66
CA PRO A 173 24.08 18.36 -17.88
C PRO A 173 24.02 17.51 -16.61
N GLY A 174 24.42 18.05 -15.45
CA GLY A 174 24.45 17.31 -14.18
C GLY A 174 23.06 17.00 -13.63
N CYS A 175 22.05 17.86 -13.91
CA CYS A 175 20.63 17.62 -13.66
C CYS A 175 19.92 17.37 -14.99
N PRO A 176 19.82 16.12 -15.47
CA PRO A 176 19.15 15.80 -16.73
C PRO A 176 17.63 15.99 -16.62
N ASP A 177 16.98 16.28 -17.75
CA ASP A 177 15.52 16.45 -17.82
C ASP A 177 14.82 15.10 -18.01
N TYR A 178 14.77 14.32 -16.93
CA TYR A 178 14.08 13.03 -16.89
C TYR A 178 12.71 13.15 -16.23
N ALA A 179 11.82 12.23 -16.60
CA ALA A 179 10.46 12.16 -16.10
C ALA A 179 10.08 10.73 -15.70
N MET A 180 9.16 10.62 -14.75
CA MET A 180 8.37 9.42 -14.50
C MET A 180 7.00 9.59 -15.13
N LEU A 181 6.54 8.58 -15.90
CA LEU A 181 5.15 8.50 -16.36
C LEU A 181 4.30 7.87 -15.27
N SER A 182 3.19 8.51 -14.94
CA SER A 182 2.19 8.03 -13.99
C SER A 182 0.78 8.06 -14.59
N PHE A 183 -0.22 7.65 -13.82
CA PHE A 183 -1.58 7.49 -14.31
C PHE A 183 -2.58 8.39 -13.58
N MET A 184 -3.57 8.89 -14.30
CA MET A 184 -4.67 9.64 -13.71
C MET A 184 -5.38 8.78 -12.66
N GLY A 185 -5.59 9.31 -11.46
CA GLY A 185 -6.17 8.61 -10.32
C GLY A 185 -5.15 7.90 -9.42
N SER A 186 -3.86 7.89 -9.75
CA SER A 186 -2.81 7.25 -8.94
C SER A 186 -2.51 7.97 -7.63
N PHE A 187 -1.95 7.23 -6.67
CA PHE A 187 -1.42 7.78 -5.42
C PHE A 187 -0.10 7.10 -5.06
N HIS A 188 1.00 7.85 -5.12
CA HIS A 188 2.35 7.35 -4.83
C HIS A 188 3.04 8.06 -3.67
N GLY A 189 2.32 8.91 -2.94
CA GLY A 189 2.84 9.67 -1.80
C GLY A 189 2.69 11.18 -1.98
N ARG A 190 3.20 11.94 -1.01
CA ARG A 190 3.03 13.40 -0.94
C ARG A 190 4.34 14.18 -0.79
N THR A 191 5.50 13.57 -0.93
CA THR A 191 6.77 14.29 -1.14
C THR A 191 6.78 14.90 -2.55
N MET A 192 7.65 15.85 -2.83
CA MET A 192 7.57 16.66 -4.05
C MET A 192 7.56 15.83 -5.35
N GLY A 193 8.46 14.86 -5.49
CA GLY A 193 8.47 13.96 -6.67
C GLY A 193 7.27 13.02 -6.68
N CYS A 194 6.87 12.49 -5.52
CA CYS A 194 5.68 11.66 -5.40
C CYS A 194 4.39 12.42 -5.72
N LEU A 195 4.29 13.71 -5.38
CA LEU A 195 3.15 14.56 -5.77
C LEU A 195 3.05 14.72 -7.27
N ALA A 196 4.18 14.77 -7.99
CA ALA A 196 4.19 14.84 -9.46
C ALA A 196 3.61 13.56 -10.10
N THR A 197 3.55 12.44 -9.36
CA THR A 197 2.95 11.17 -9.79
C THR A 197 1.66 10.81 -9.06
N THR A 198 1.15 11.68 -8.18
CA THR A 198 -0.11 11.52 -7.43
C THR A 198 -1.22 12.36 -8.06
N HIS A 199 -2.31 11.70 -8.49
CA HIS A 199 -3.42 12.32 -9.21
C HIS A 199 -4.79 11.87 -8.71
N SER A 200 -4.85 11.34 -7.48
CA SER A 200 -6.07 10.78 -6.88
C SER A 200 -7.06 11.83 -6.40
N LYS A 201 -6.59 12.96 -5.85
CA LYS A 201 -7.44 14.04 -5.35
C LYS A 201 -6.73 15.38 -5.41
N ALA A 202 -7.45 16.43 -5.80
CA ALA A 202 -6.91 17.80 -5.87
C ALA A 202 -6.34 18.28 -4.54
N ILE A 203 -7.00 17.97 -3.42
CA ILE A 203 -6.57 18.38 -2.07
C ILE A 203 -5.18 17.88 -1.68
N HIS A 204 -4.66 16.85 -2.35
CA HIS A 204 -3.33 16.35 -2.06
C HIS A 204 -2.21 17.26 -2.57
N LYS A 205 -2.48 18.09 -3.59
CA LYS A 205 -1.46 18.81 -4.34
C LYS A 205 -1.80 20.27 -4.67
N LEU A 206 -3.00 20.75 -4.31
CA LEU A 206 -3.39 22.15 -4.52
C LEU A 206 -2.35 23.08 -3.87
N ASP A 207 -1.96 24.13 -4.57
CA ASP A 207 -0.99 25.16 -4.17
C ASP A 207 0.47 24.68 -4.02
N ILE A 208 0.78 23.44 -4.41
CA ILE A 208 2.14 22.89 -4.37
C ILE A 208 2.73 22.86 -5.78
N PRO A 209 3.92 23.44 -6.01
CA PRO A 209 4.63 23.34 -7.28
C PRO A 209 4.87 21.88 -7.69
N SER A 210 4.78 21.58 -8.98
CA SER A 210 4.93 20.21 -9.49
C SER A 210 5.91 20.16 -10.66
N LEU A 211 6.47 18.97 -10.88
CA LEU A 211 7.29 18.64 -12.05
C LEU A 211 6.38 18.38 -13.26
N ASP A 212 6.80 18.83 -14.44
CA ASP A 212 6.13 18.54 -15.70
C ASP A 212 6.46 17.10 -16.16
N TRP A 213 5.77 16.14 -15.60
CA TRP A 213 5.89 14.72 -15.91
C TRP A 213 4.61 14.19 -16.57
N PRO A 214 4.71 13.24 -17.53
CA PRO A 214 3.55 12.76 -18.27
C PRO A 214 2.56 11.99 -17.40
N ILE A 215 1.28 12.21 -17.65
CA ILE A 215 0.16 11.58 -16.96
C ILE A 215 -0.69 10.87 -18.01
N ALA A 216 -0.73 9.54 -17.97
CA ALA A 216 -1.56 8.71 -18.84
C ALA A 216 -2.93 8.42 -18.20
N PRO A 217 -3.96 8.10 -18.99
CA PRO A 217 -5.21 7.60 -18.45
C PRO A 217 -5.02 6.18 -17.87
N PHE A 218 -5.72 5.90 -16.78
CA PHE A 218 -5.89 4.54 -16.27
C PHE A 218 -7.25 3.99 -16.71
N PRO A 219 -7.37 2.70 -17.07
CA PRO A 219 -8.62 2.14 -17.56
C PRO A 219 -9.79 2.34 -16.59
N ARG A 220 -10.95 2.70 -17.13
CA ARG A 220 -12.21 2.85 -16.39
C ARG A 220 -13.15 1.73 -16.80
N LEU A 221 -12.97 0.56 -16.17
CA LEU A 221 -13.71 -0.63 -16.52
C LEU A 221 -15.19 -0.50 -16.16
N LYS A 222 -16.04 -1.05 -17.04
CA LYS A 222 -17.48 -1.25 -16.81
C LYS A 222 -17.71 -2.57 -16.10
N TYR A 223 -18.73 -2.63 -15.25
CA TYR A 223 -19.10 -3.79 -14.46
C TYR A 223 -20.57 -4.15 -14.71
N PRO A 224 -20.96 -5.43 -14.64
CA PRO A 224 -20.07 -6.58 -14.42
C PRO A 224 -19.11 -6.82 -15.59
N LEU A 225 -17.92 -7.35 -15.30
CA LEU A 225 -16.85 -7.46 -16.32
C LEU A 225 -17.23 -8.37 -17.49
N GLU A 226 -18.00 -9.41 -17.22
CA GLU A 226 -18.47 -10.40 -18.21
C GLU A 226 -19.42 -9.82 -19.25
N ASP A 227 -20.17 -8.77 -18.89
CA ASP A 227 -21.12 -8.12 -19.80
C ASP A 227 -20.46 -7.08 -20.73
N PHE A 228 -19.29 -6.59 -20.34
CA PHE A 228 -18.60 -5.48 -21.02
C PHE A 228 -17.20 -5.84 -21.53
N VAL A 229 -16.97 -7.11 -21.90
CA VAL A 229 -15.65 -7.61 -22.31
C VAL A 229 -15.02 -6.78 -23.42
N LYS A 230 -15.78 -6.51 -24.51
CA LYS A 230 -15.26 -5.76 -25.67
C LYS A 230 -14.96 -4.30 -25.32
N GLU A 231 -15.86 -3.64 -24.63
CA GLU A 231 -15.73 -2.24 -24.23
C GLU A 231 -14.53 -2.06 -23.28
N ASN A 232 -14.35 -2.97 -22.35
CA ASN A 232 -13.23 -2.94 -21.40
C ASN A 232 -11.89 -3.20 -22.11
N GLN A 233 -11.84 -4.13 -23.08
CA GLN A 233 -10.65 -4.35 -23.90
C GLN A 233 -10.30 -3.13 -24.75
N GLN A 234 -11.29 -2.45 -25.33
CA GLN A 234 -11.07 -1.22 -26.10
C GLN A 234 -10.56 -0.08 -25.20
N GLU A 235 -11.12 0.07 -24.00
CA GLU A 235 -10.66 1.08 -23.04
C GLU A 235 -9.22 0.83 -22.60
N GLU A 236 -8.85 -0.42 -22.32
CA GLU A 236 -7.48 -0.77 -21.97
C GLU A 236 -6.50 -0.52 -23.13
N ALA A 237 -6.89 -0.90 -24.36
CA ALA A 237 -6.08 -0.65 -25.56
C ALA A 237 -5.85 0.85 -25.79
N ARG A 238 -6.90 1.67 -25.66
CA ARG A 238 -6.81 3.14 -25.76
C ARG A 238 -5.85 3.72 -24.72
N CYS A 239 -5.94 3.26 -23.48
CA CYS A 239 -5.04 3.72 -22.40
C CYS A 239 -3.57 3.35 -22.69
N LEU A 240 -3.32 2.16 -23.22
CA LEU A 240 -1.96 1.71 -23.59
C LEU A 240 -1.39 2.51 -24.77
N GLU A 241 -2.21 2.82 -25.78
CA GLU A 241 -1.82 3.67 -26.90
C GLU A 241 -1.42 5.07 -26.43
N GLU A 242 -2.20 5.67 -25.52
CA GLU A 242 -1.86 6.96 -24.93
C GLU A 242 -0.57 6.95 -24.09
N VAL A 243 -0.27 5.86 -23.40
CA VAL A 243 1.03 5.70 -22.72
C VAL A 243 2.17 5.80 -23.72
N GLU A 244 2.08 5.07 -24.82
CA GLU A 244 3.12 5.05 -25.85
C GLU A 244 3.26 6.43 -26.53
N ASP A 245 2.15 7.05 -26.86
CA ASP A 245 2.11 8.40 -27.46
C ASP A 245 2.75 9.46 -26.54
N LEU A 246 2.49 9.40 -25.25
CA LEU A 246 3.10 10.30 -24.27
C LEU A 246 4.62 10.12 -24.18
N ILE A 247 5.11 8.89 -24.19
CA ILE A 247 6.55 8.62 -24.18
C ILE A 247 7.22 9.25 -25.42
N VAL A 248 6.63 9.03 -26.60
CA VAL A 248 7.12 9.60 -27.86
C VAL A 248 7.04 11.13 -27.86
N LYS A 249 5.92 11.69 -27.40
CA LYS A 249 5.70 13.15 -27.32
C LYS A 249 6.72 13.84 -26.42
N TYR A 250 7.00 13.28 -25.24
CA TYR A 250 7.96 13.86 -24.32
C TYR A 250 9.39 13.75 -24.85
N ARG A 251 9.74 12.65 -25.51
CA ARG A 251 11.03 12.49 -26.18
C ARG A 251 11.24 13.58 -27.26
N LYS A 252 10.20 13.92 -28.04
CA LYS A 252 10.27 15.03 -29.02
C LYS A 252 10.52 16.39 -28.37
N LYS A 253 10.07 16.56 -27.12
CA LYS A 253 10.36 17.75 -26.29
C LYS A 253 11.75 17.70 -25.61
N LYS A 254 12.57 16.70 -25.92
CA LYS A 254 13.88 16.43 -25.28
C LYS A 254 13.78 16.12 -23.77
N LYS A 255 12.60 15.72 -23.30
CA LYS A 255 12.38 15.23 -21.94
C LYS A 255 12.18 13.70 -22.00
N ILE A 256 13.02 12.98 -21.30
CA ILE A 256 13.05 11.53 -21.38
C ILE A 256 12.21 10.91 -20.27
N VAL A 257 11.28 10.04 -20.65
CA VAL A 257 10.56 9.19 -19.71
C VAL A 257 11.49 8.04 -19.31
N ALA A 258 12.13 8.16 -18.15
CA ALA A 258 13.08 7.16 -17.65
C ALA A 258 12.37 5.95 -17.02
N GLY A 259 11.16 6.11 -16.53
CA GLY A 259 10.39 5.04 -15.92
C GLY A 259 8.88 5.28 -15.94
N ILE A 260 8.14 4.18 -15.75
CA ILE A 260 6.69 4.15 -15.60
C ILE A 260 6.40 3.63 -14.20
N ILE A 261 5.57 4.32 -13.43
CA ILE A 261 5.09 3.88 -12.12
C ILE A 261 3.61 3.54 -12.17
N ILE A 262 3.22 2.40 -11.58
CA ILE A 262 1.83 1.95 -11.54
C ILE A 262 1.50 1.21 -10.24
N GLU A 263 0.27 1.40 -9.75
CA GLU A 263 -0.32 0.56 -8.70
C GLU A 263 -1.01 -0.67 -9.33
N PRO A 264 -0.89 -1.88 -8.78
CA PRO A 264 -1.69 -3.04 -9.23
C PRO A 264 -3.20 -2.82 -9.14
N ILE A 265 -3.64 -2.07 -8.15
CA ILE A 265 -5.00 -1.56 -8.01
C ILE A 265 -4.86 -0.11 -7.56
N GLN A 266 -5.43 0.83 -8.31
CA GLN A 266 -5.41 2.24 -7.89
C GLN A 266 -6.24 2.42 -6.63
N SER A 267 -5.60 2.44 -5.49
CA SER A 267 -6.24 2.35 -4.18
C SER A 267 -6.96 3.63 -3.78
N GLU A 268 -6.20 4.71 -3.56
CA GLU A 268 -6.76 6.01 -3.13
C GLU A 268 -7.62 6.66 -4.22
N GLY A 269 -7.33 6.38 -5.48
CA GLY A 269 -8.09 6.87 -6.62
C GLY A 269 -9.45 6.22 -6.84
N GLY A 270 -9.82 5.21 -6.05
CA GLY A 270 -11.15 4.59 -6.09
C GLY A 270 -11.17 3.09 -6.31
N ASP A 271 -10.13 2.37 -5.92
CA ASP A 271 -9.98 0.92 -6.16
C ASP A 271 -10.24 0.57 -7.64
N ASN A 272 -9.56 1.26 -8.53
CA ASN A 272 -9.68 1.01 -9.96
C ASN A 272 -8.81 -0.18 -10.36
N HIS A 273 -9.43 -1.14 -11.03
CA HIS A 273 -8.78 -2.35 -11.54
C HIS A 273 -8.52 -2.26 -13.04
N ALA A 274 -7.55 -3.03 -13.50
CA ALA A 274 -7.33 -3.37 -14.90
C ALA A 274 -7.11 -4.87 -15.04
N SER A 275 -7.19 -5.41 -16.25
CA SER A 275 -6.93 -6.83 -16.51
C SER A 275 -5.44 -7.16 -16.33
N ASP A 276 -5.13 -8.42 -16.03
CA ASP A 276 -3.75 -8.87 -15.96
C ASP A 276 -3.02 -8.68 -17.31
N ASP A 277 -3.76 -8.77 -18.42
CA ASP A 277 -3.26 -8.54 -19.78
C ASP A 277 -2.84 -7.08 -20.02
N PHE A 278 -3.59 -6.11 -19.48
CA PHE A 278 -3.21 -4.70 -19.50
C PHE A 278 -1.83 -4.46 -18.91
N PHE A 279 -1.55 -5.04 -17.75
CA PHE A 279 -0.26 -4.87 -17.07
C PHE A 279 0.88 -5.57 -17.82
N ARG A 280 0.63 -6.74 -18.42
CA ARG A 280 1.62 -7.41 -19.27
C ARG A 280 2.00 -6.56 -20.47
N LYS A 281 1.00 -6.01 -21.18
CA LYS A 281 1.22 -5.10 -22.32
C LYS A 281 1.90 -3.80 -21.91
N LEU A 282 1.57 -3.25 -20.74
CA LEU A 282 2.25 -2.07 -20.21
C LEU A 282 3.74 -2.35 -19.95
N ARG A 283 4.07 -3.53 -19.39
CA ARG A 283 5.46 -3.98 -19.22
C ARG A 283 6.18 -4.05 -20.56
N ASP A 284 5.53 -4.57 -21.60
CA ASP A 284 6.11 -4.64 -22.96
C ASP A 284 6.37 -3.26 -23.55
N ILE A 285 5.48 -2.30 -23.34
CA ILE A 285 5.69 -0.89 -23.75
C ILE A 285 6.89 -0.30 -23.02
N ALA A 286 7.00 -0.49 -21.71
CA ALA A 286 8.15 -0.01 -20.94
C ALA A 286 9.46 -0.54 -21.51
N ARG A 287 9.53 -1.86 -21.78
CA ARG A 287 10.70 -2.51 -22.39
C ARG A 287 11.00 -1.98 -23.77
N LYS A 288 10.00 -1.86 -24.64
CA LYS A 288 10.12 -1.33 -26.01
C LYS A 288 10.77 0.05 -26.03
N HIS A 289 10.40 0.91 -25.10
CA HIS A 289 10.88 2.29 -25.04
C HIS A 289 12.09 2.50 -24.12
N GLY A 290 12.61 1.43 -23.49
CA GLY A 290 13.74 1.49 -22.60
C GLY A 290 13.47 2.21 -21.28
N CYS A 291 12.21 2.26 -20.86
CA CYS A 291 11.77 2.79 -19.57
C CYS A 291 11.88 1.71 -18.49
N ALA A 292 12.27 2.09 -17.28
CA ALA A 292 12.12 1.22 -16.12
C ALA A 292 10.65 1.00 -15.78
N PHE A 293 10.32 -0.19 -15.27
CA PHE A 293 8.97 -0.54 -14.83
C PHE A 293 8.93 -0.66 -13.31
N LEU A 294 8.32 0.33 -12.67
CA LEU A 294 8.17 0.43 -11.22
C LEU A 294 6.74 0.08 -10.81
N VAL A 295 6.59 -0.95 -10.00
CA VAL A 295 5.30 -1.36 -9.42
C VAL A 295 5.22 -0.86 -7.98
N ASP A 296 4.22 -0.04 -7.69
CA ASP A 296 3.92 0.46 -6.35
C ASP A 296 2.98 -0.52 -5.62
N GLU A 297 3.56 -1.36 -4.77
CA GLU A 297 2.86 -2.31 -3.91
C GLU A 297 2.66 -1.80 -2.47
N VAL A 298 2.77 -0.49 -2.26
CA VAL A 298 2.67 0.10 -0.92
C VAL A 298 1.36 -0.24 -0.23
N GLN A 299 0.25 -0.31 -0.96
CA GLN A 299 -1.04 -0.66 -0.37
C GLN A 299 -1.50 -2.09 -0.71
N THR A 300 -1.13 -2.62 -1.86
CA THR A 300 -1.56 -3.94 -2.36
C THR A 300 -0.66 -5.08 -1.88
N GLY A 301 0.58 -4.79 -1.51
CA GLY A 301 1.54 -5.80 -1.04
C GLY A 301 1.26 -6.33 0.36
N GLY A 302 1.87 -7.47 0.69
CA GLY A 302 1.79 -8.10 2.00
C GLY A 302 0.60 -9.05 2.18
N GLY A 303 0.00 -9.57 1.08
CA GLY A 303 -0.86 -10.75 1.15
C GLY A 303 -2.37 -10.53 0.96
N CYS A 304 -2.88 -9.29 0.99
CA CYS A 304 -4.32 -9.03 1.00
C CYS A 304 -5.06 -9.45 -0.28
N THR A 305 -4.37 -9.66 -1.40
CA THR A 305 -4.98 -10.13 -2.65
C THR A 305 -4.96 -11.66 -2.82
N GLY A 306 -4.48 -12.40 -1.80
CA GLY A 306 -4.28 -13.86 -1.87
C GLY A 306 -2.92 -14.28 -2.45
N LYS A 307 -2.13 -13.33 -2.93
CA LYS A 307 -0.71 -13.47 -3.27
C LYS A 307 0.09 -12.53 -2.38
N PHE A 308 1.37 -12.81 -2.13
CA PHE A 308 2.17 -11.91 -1.29
C PHE A 308 2.31 -10.52 -1.93
N TRP A 309 2.57 -10.48 -3.25
CA TRP A 309 2.56 -9.28 -4.08
C TRP A 309 1.41 -9.34 -5.09
N ALA A 310 0.64 -8.27 -5.20
CA ALA A 310 -0.52 -8.25 -6.10
C ALA A 310 -0.12 -8.42 -7.58
N HIS A 311 1.04 -7.91 -7.99
CA HIS A 311 1.52 -8.06 -9.37
C HIS A 311 1.90 -9.49 -9.74
N GLU A 312 2.02 -10.42 -8.79
CA GLU A 312 2.21 -11.86 -9.09
C GLU A 312 1.02 -12.45 -9.87
N HIS A 313 -0.18 -11.86 -9.73
CA HIS A 313 -1.35 -12.27 -10.51
C HIS A 313 -1.18 -12.04 -12.02
N TRP A 314 -0.33 -11.10 -12.42
CA TRP A 314 -0.14 -10.78 -13.83
C TRP A 314 0.63 -11.87 -14.61
N GLY A 315 1.41 -12.70 -13.93
CA GLY A 315 2.22 -13.74 -14.56
C GLY A 315 3.25 -13.17 -15.54
N LEU A 316 4.00 -12.13 -15.15
CA LEU A 316 5.02 -11.52 -15.98
C LEU A 316 6.16 -12.50 -16.28
N ASP A 317 6.48 -12.69 -17.56
CA ASP A 317 7.68 -13.43 -17.99
C ASP A 317 8.95 -12.64 -17.67
N ASP A 318 8.96 -11.35 -17.99
CA ASP A 318 9.99 -10.39 -17.64
C ASP A 318 9.57 -9.61 -16.37
N PRO A 319 10.22 -9.86 -15.21
CA PRO A 319 9.83 -9.24 -13.96
C PRO A 319 9.87 -7.71 -13.99
N ALA A 320 9.13 -7.06 -13.08
CA ALA A 320 9.29 -5.64 -12.80
C ALA A 320 10.75 -5.29 -12.50
N ASP A 321 11.16 -4.08 -12.77
CA ASP A 321 12.52 -3.62 -12.51
C ASP A 321 12.71 -3.15 -11.06
N VAL A 322 11.66 -2.51 -10.53
CA VAL A 322 11.60 -2.01 -9.14
C VAL A 322 10.20 -2.25 -8.58
N VAL A 323 10.12 -2.66 -7.32
CA VAL A 323 8.86 -2.84 -6.57
C VAL A 323 8.97 -2.11 -5.24
N THR A 324 8.13 -1.12 -5.01
CA THR A 324 8.08 -0.39 -3.73
C THR A 324 7.06 -1.00 -2.78
N PHE A 325 7.34 -0.90 -1.50
CA PHE A 325 6.50 -1.46 -0.44
C PHE A 325 6.48 -0.57 0.82
N SER A 326 5.44 -0.72 1.62
CA SER A 326 5.30 -0.14 2.97
C SER A 326 4.09 -0.78 3.68
N LYS A 327 3.45 -0.05 4.59
CA LYS A 327 2.18 -0.45 5.28
C LYS A 327 2.27 -1.82 5.95
N LYS A 328 1.63 -2.87 5.40
CA LYS A 328 1.67 -4.25 5.94
C LYS A 328 3.07 -4.81 6.09
N MET A 329 4.03 -4.28 5.33
CA MET A 329 5.43 -4.65 5.44
C MET A 329 6.15 -4.02 6.64
N MET A 330 5.43 -3.36 7.53
CA MET A 330 5.93 -2.72 8.76
C MET A 330 6.93 -1.58 8.52
N THR A 331 7.75 -1.68 7.49
CA THR A 331 8.74 -0.67 7.07
C THR A 331 8.50 -0.28 5.62
N GLY A 332 9.04 0.85 5.18
CA GLY A 332 9.13 1.19 3.75
C GLY A 332 10.37 0.59 3.10
N GLY A 333 10.40 0.64 1.78
CA GLY A 333 11.54 0.21 0.99
C GLY A 333 11.18 -0.10 -0.45
N PHE A 334 12.17 -0.55 -1.19
CA PHE A 334 11.97 -1.06 -2.54
C PHE A 334 12.93 -2.18 -2.88
N PHE A 335 12.41 -3.18 -3.58
CA PHE A 335 13.20 -4.21 -4.25
C PHE A 335 13.59 -3.73 -5.63
N HIS A 336 14.75 -4.16 -6.12
CA HIS A 336 15.20 -3.80 -7.46
C HIS A 336 16.09 -4.87 -8.06
N LYS A 337 16.22 -4.86 -9.39
CA LYS A 337 17.23 -5.62 -10.12
C LYS A 337 18.61 -5.04 -9.82
N ASP A 338 19.66 -5.84 -9.94
CA ASP A 338 21.03 -5.45 -9.59
C ASP A 338 21.51 -4.20 -10.37
N GLU A 339 21.11 -4.06 -11.63
CA GLU A 339 21.46 -2.91 -12.48
C GLU A 339 20.95 -1.55 -11.96
N PHE A 340 19.96 -1.53 -11.06
CA PHE A 340 19.44 -0.30 -10.43
C PHE A 340 20.18 0.06 -9.13
N ARG A 341 21.20 -0.71 -8.75
CA ARG A 341 22.02 -0.39 -7.58
C ARG A 341 22.77 0.92 -7.83
N PRO A 342 22.72 1.88 -6.87
CA PRO A 342 23.53 3.08 -6.96
C PRO A 342 25.02 2.73 -7.12
N ASN A 343 25.68 3.37 -8.07
CA ASN A 343 27.08 3.11 -8.41
C ASN A 343 28.11 3.76 -7.45
N ALA A 344 27.63 4.49 -6.44
CA ALA A 344 28.47 5.11 -5.41
C ALA A 344 27.68 5.21 -4.10
N PRO A 345 28.38 5.18 -2.94
CA PRO A 345 27.74 5.38 -1.64
C PRO A 345 27.09 6.77 -1.55
N TYR A 346 26.13 6.90 -0.65
CA TYR A 346 25.37 8.13 -0.34
C TYR A 346 24.50 8.72 -1.45
N ARG A 347 24.45 8.13 -2.63
CA ARG A 347 23.57 8.62 -3.72
C ARG A 347 22.08 8.41 -3.41
N ILE A 348 21.74 7.34 -2.70
CA ILE A 348 20.43 7.13 -2.07
C ILE A 348 20.67 7.01 -0.58
N PHE A 349 20.25 8.01 0.16
CA PHE A 349 20.55 8.10 1.58
C PHE A 349 19.53 9.01 2.30
N ASN A 350 19.17 8.64 3.49
CA ASN A 350 18.61 9.49 4.54
C ASN A 350 19.15 8.99 5.88
N THR A 351 18.99 9.75 6.95
CA THR A 351 19.68 9.48 8.23
C THR A 351 19.52 8.05 8.70
N TRP A 352 18.32 7.49 8.63
CA TRP A 352 18.06 6.16 9.19
C TRP A 352 17.99 5.02 8.17
N LEU A 353 17.55 5.27 6.95
CA LEU A 353 17.31 4.24 5.92
C LEU A 353 16.45 3.05 6.41
N GLY A 354 15.42 3.35 7.19
CA GLY A 354 14.55 2.35 7.77
C GLY A 354 14.62 2.27 9.31
N ASP A 355 14.29 1.12 9.85
CA ASP A 355 14.24 0.87 11.28
C ASP A 355 14.43 -0.64 11.55
N PRO A 356 15.49 -1.06 12.25
CA PRO A 356 15.73 -2.48 12.56
C PRO A 356 14.60 -3.14 13.37
N SER A 357 13.93 -2.38 14.24
CA SER A 357 12.81 -2.91 15.01
C SER A 357 11.64 -3.32 14.12
N LYS A 358 11.43 -2.60 13.04
CA LYS A 358 10.39 -2.92 12.04
C LYS A 358 10.76 -4.16 11.22
N ASN A 359 12.03 -4.34 10.87
CA ASN A 359 12.49 -5.56 10.20
C ASN A 359 12.34 -6.79 11.12
N LEU A 360 12.63 -6.65 12.41
CA LEU A 360 12.45 -7.71 13.38
C LEU A 360 10.97 -8.12 13.50
N MET A 361 10.07 -7.14 13.62
CA MET A 361 8.63 -7.41 13.64
C MET A 361 8.13 -8.01 12.33
N LEU A 362 8.64 -7.53 11.17
CA LEU A 362 8.28 -8.06 9.87
C LEU A 362 8.68 -9.53 9.70
N ALA A 363 9.86 -9.93 10.18
CA ALA A 363 10.27 -11.32 10.16
C ALA A 363 9.26 -12.23 10.88
N GLU A 364 8.75 -11.80 12.05
CA GLU A 364 7.72 -12.53 12.76
C GLU A 364 6.36 -12.49 12.04
N VAL A 365 5.97 -11.36 11.48
CA VAL A 365 4.74 -11.25 10.64
C VAL A 365 4.78 -12.26 9.51
N ILE A 366 5.90 -12.37 8.79
CA ILE A 366 6.07 -13.33 7.69
C ILE A 366 5.97 -14.78 8.19
N LYS A 367 6.54 -15.09 9.36
CA LYS A 367 6.41 -16.41 10.00
C LYS A 367 4.94 -16.74 10.32
N VAL A 368 4.19 -15.77 10.86
CA VAL A 368 2.75 -15.93 11.13
C VAL A 368 1.97 -16.14 9.82
N ILE A 369 2.22 -15.33 8.79
CA ILE A 369 1.57 -15.48 7.48
C ILE A 369 1.76 -16.89 6.93
N LYS A 370 2.98 -17.44 7.01
CA LYS A 370 3.30 -18.80 6.53
C LYS A 370 2.69 -19.89 7.41
N ARG A 371 2.83 -19.78 8.73
CA ARG A 371 2.36 -20.77 9.70
C ARG A 371 0.84 -20.92 9.70
N GLU A 372 0.12 -19.82 9.54
CA GLU A 372 -1.34 -19.76 9.60
C GLU A 372 -2.00 -19.74 8.22
N ASP A 373 -1.20 -19.90 7.16
CA ASP A 373 -1.66 -19.93 5.76
C ASP A 373 -2.53 -18.71 5.39
N LEU A 374 -2.09 -17.52 5.82
CA LEU A 374 -2.90 -16.30 5.73
C LEU A 374 -3.12 -15.82 4.29
N LEU A 375 -2.32 -16.23 3.31
CA LEU A 375 -2.58 -15.91 1.90
C LEU A 375 -3.83 -16.62 1.40
N ASN A 376 -3.97 -17.92 1.69
CA ASN A 376 -5.16 -18.68 1.36
C ASN A 376 -6.37 -18.20 2.18
N ASN A 377 -6.18 -17.85 3.47
CA ASN A 377 -7.22 -17.24 4.27
C ASN A 377 -7.74 -15.93 3.64
N ALA A 378 -6.85 -15.05 3.19
CA ALA A 378 -7.24 -13.79 2.52
C ALA A 378 -8.01 -14.04 1.21
N ALA A 379 -7.62 -15.04 0.43
CA ALA A 379 -8.35 -15.44 -0.78
C ALA A 379 -9.75 -15.97 -0.45
N HIS A 380 -9.85 -16.83 0.59
CA HIS A 380 -11.10 -17.45 1.00
C HIS A 380 -12.07 -16.44 1.63
N ALA A 381 -11.64 -15.70 2.66
CA ALA A 381 -12.44 -14.68 3.31
C ALA A 381 -12.82 -13.54 2.33
N GLY A 382 -11.91 -13.22 1.40
CA GLY A 382 -12.17 -12.25 0.33
C GLY A 382 -13.28 -12.72 -0.60
N LYS A 383 -13.34 -14.00 -0.94
CA LYS A 383 -14.43 -14.57 -1.73
C LYS A 383 -15.78 -14.46 -1.01
N ALA A 384 -15.81 -14.78 0.28
CA ALA A 384 -17.02 -14.64 1.11
C ALA A 384 -17.50 -13.17 1.15
N LEU A 385 -16.58 -12.24 1.39
CA LEU A 385 -16.86 -10.80 1.40
C LEU A 385 -17.39 -10.32 0.03
N LEU A 386 -16.69 -10.64 -1.06
CA LEU A 386 -17.06 -10.22 -2.41
C LEU A 386 -18.43 -10.77 -2.83
N THR A 387 -18.70 -12.04 -2.57
CA THR A 387 -19.98 -12.69 -2.87
C THR A 387 -21.13 -12.01 -2.09
N GLY A 388 -20.91 -11.71 -0.80
CA GLY A 388 -21.90 -11.00 0.01
C GLY A 388 -22.14 -9.57 -0.45
N LEU A 389 -21.10 -8.86 -0.90
CA LEU A 389 -21.25 -7.52 -1.47
C LEU A 389 -22.01 -7.53 -2.81
N LEU A 390 -21.83 -8.54 -3.65
CA LEU A 390 -22.59 -8.72 -4.89
C LEU A 390 -24.08 -9.00 -4.60
N ASP A 391 -24.37 -9.80 -3.57
CA ASP A 391 -25.76 -10.01 -3.11
C ASP A 391 -26.39 -8.70 -2.61
N LEU A 392 -25.65 -7.92 -1.82
CA LEU A 392 -26.11 -6.60 -1.39
C LEU A 392 -26.34 -5.64 -2.56
N GLN A 393 -25.46 -5.66 -3.57
CA GLN A 393 -25.65 -4.88 -4.80
C GLN A 393 -26.92 -5.26 -5.54
N ALA A 394 -27.21 -6.56 -5.66
CA ALA A 394 -28.43 -7.03 -6.30
C ALA A 394 -29.70 -6.59 -5.56
N ARG A 395 -29.68 -6.57 -4.22
CA ARG A 395 -30.81 -6.14 -3.38
C ARG A 395 -30.95 -4.61 -3.27
N TYR A 396 -29.86 -3.87 -3.33
CA TYR A 396 -29.82 -2.41 -3.12
C TYR A 396 -29.08 -1.68 -4.27
N PRO A 397 -29.48 -1.88 -5.55
CA PRO A 397 -28.74 -1.33 -6.70
C PRO A 397 -28.71 0.21 -6.76
N HIS A 398 -29.61 0.88 -6.05
CA HIS A 398 -29.64 2.33 -5.91
C HIS A 398 -28.62 2.88 -4.90
N LEU A 399 -28.03 2.03 -4.04
CA LEU A 399 -27.02 2.39 -3.04
C LEU A 399 -25.65 1.81 -3.33
N ILE A 400 -25.59 0.63 -3.96
CA ILE A 400 -24.36 -0.12 -4.22
C ILE A 400 -24.24 -0.43 -5.71
N SER A 401 -23.10 -0.12 -6.29
CA SER A 401 -22.76 -0.44 -7.67
C SER A 401 -21.28 -0.78 -7.81
N ARG A 402 -20.90 -1.39 -8.92
CA ARG A 402 -19.51 -1.70 -9.27
C ARG A 402 -18.73 -2.40 -8.15
N VAL A 403 -19.34 -3.40 -7.53
CA VAL A 403 -18.66 -4.28 -6.57
C VAL A 403 -17.49 -4.96 -7.27
N ARG A 404 -16.32 -4.88 -6.68
CA ARG A 404 -15.06 -5.38 -7.24
C ARG A 404 -14.06 -5.73 -6.15
N GLY A 405 -13.07 -6.55 -6.48
CA GLY A 405 -12.00 -6.87 -5.53
C GLY A 405 -11.19 -8.08 -5.92
N ARG A 406 -10.10 -8.28 -5.20
CA ARG A 406 -9.22 -9.44 -5.29
C ARG A 406 -8.73 -9.78 -3.88
N GLY A 407 -8.96 -11.00 -3.40
CA GLY A 407 -8.79 -11.34 -1.99
C GLY A 407 -9.67 -10.45 -1.11
N THR A 408 -9.17 -9.97 0.01
CA THR A 408 -9.89 -9.03 0.90
C THR A 408 -9.79 -7.56 0.47
N PHE A 409 -9.05 -7.28 -0.59
CA PHE A 409 -8.95 -5.94 -1.18
C PHE A 409 -10.17 -5.67 -2.06
N CYS A 410 -11.29 -5.32 -1.45
CA CYS A 410 -12.58 -5.16 -2.08
C CYS A 410 -13.09 -3.72 -1.98
N SER A 411 -14.04 -3.38 -2.85
CA SER A 411 -14.72 -2.08 -2.83
C SER A 411 -16.02 -2.12 -3.61
N PHE A 412 -16.84 -1.10 -3.38
CA PHE A 412 -18.01 -0.78 -4.20
C PHE A 412 -18.21 0.73 -4.28
N ASP A 413 -18.98 1.19 -5.26
CA ASP A 413 -19.35 2.58 -5.40
C ASP A 413 -20.73 2.86 -4.82
N THR A 414 -20.89 4.03 -4.24
CA THR A 414 -22.19 4.62 -3.87
C THR A 414 -22.61 5.65 -4.91
N PRO A 415 -23.87 6.15 -4.91
CA PRO A 415 -24.32 7.16 -5.87
C PRO A 415 -23.47 8.45 -5.88
N ASN A 416 -23.01 8.88 -4.70
CA ASN A 416 -22.21 10.10 -4.52
C ASN A 416 -21.41 10.04 -3.20
N ASP A 417 -20.57 11.02 -2.97
CA ASP A 417 -19.72 11.15 -1.78
C ASP A 417 -20.54 11.36 -0.48
N ALA A 418 -21.66 12.08 -0.54
CA ALA A 418 -22.53 12.30 0.61
C ALA A 418 -23.11 10.97 1.12
N THR A 419 -23.63 10.14 0.22
CA THR A 419 -24.14 8.79 0.54
C THR A 419 -23.03 7.92 1.11
N ARG A 420 -21.83 7.91 0.49
CA ARG A 420 -20.66 7.20 1.01
C ARG A 420 -20.33 7.60 2.44
N ASN A 421 -20.21 8.90 2.69
CA ASN A 421 -19.82 9.42 4.01
C ASN A 421 -20.87 9.11 5.06
N LYS A 422 -22.17 9.19 4.71
CA LYS A 422 -23.28 8.82 5.58
C LYS A 422 -23.26 7.34 5.94
N LEU A 423 -23.06 6.45 4.95
CA LEU A 423 -22.94 5.00 5.18
C LEU A 423 -21.75 4.66 6.09
N ILE A 424 -20.58 5.27 5.87
CA ILE A 424 -19.40 5.08 6.74
C ILE A 424 -19.71 5.53 8.18
N THR A 425 -20.39 6.65 8.36
CA THR A 425 -20.76 7.16 9.68
C THR A 425 -21.74 6.24 10.40
N ILE A 426 -22.77 5.77 9.69
CA ILE A 426 -23.75 4.83 10.27
C ILE A 426 -23.09 3.51 10.62
N ALA A 427 -22.22 2.97 9.72
CA ALA A 427 -21.48 1.73 9.96
C ALA A 427 -20.62 1.83 11.24
N ARG A 428 -19.90 2.95 11.41
CA ARG A 428 -19.12 3.20 12.62
C ARG A 428 -19.98 3.18 13.88
N ASN A 429 -21.14 3.84 13.83
CA ASN A 429 -22.09 3.87 14.95
C ASN A 429 -22.71 2.49 15.25
N LYS A 430 -22.64 1.56 14.29
CA LYS A 430 -23.04 0.16 14.44
C LYS A 430 -21.86 -0.78 14.75
N GLY A 431 -20.69 -0.24 15.01
CA GLY A 431 -19.49 -1.01 15.40
C GLY A 431 -18.65 -1.54 14.24
N VAL A 432 -18.66 -0.87 13.09
CA VAL A 432 -17.85 -1.24 11.94
C VAL A 432 -17.03 -0.05 11.44
N VAL A 433 -15.72 -0.19 11.37
CA VAL A 433 -14.81 0.83 10.82
C VAL A 433 -14.59 0.58 9.34
N LEU A 434 -15.00 1.53 8.51
CA LEU A 434 -14.83 1.52 7.06
C LEU A 434 -14.03 2.73 6.59
N GLY A 435 -13.44 2.63 5.39
CA GLY A 435 -12.75 3.74 4.72
C GLY A 435 -13.34 4.07 3.35
N GLY A 436 -13.27 5.35 2.98
CA GLY A 436 -13.59 5.79 1.62
C GLY A 436 -12.35 5.88 0.74
N CYS A 437 -12.53 5.80 -0.57
CA CYS A 437 -11.52 6.14 -1.58
C CYS A 437 -12.20 6.69 -2.84
N GLY A 438 -11.40 7.27 -3.75
CA GLY A 438 -11.95 7.94 -4.92
C GLY A 438 -13.00 8.99 -4.54
N ASP A 439 -13.93 9.23 -5.45
CA ASP A 439 -15.01 10.20 -5.24
C ASP A 439 -16.14 9.64 -4.38
N ARG A 440 -16.49 8.36 -4.58
CA ARG A 440 -17.71 7.76 -4.00
C ARG A 440 -17.60 6.30 -3.58
N SER A 441 -16.37 5.74 -3.53
CA SER A 441 -16.18 4.33 -3.21
C SER A 441 -16.00 4.10 -1.71
N ILE A 442 -16.53 2.99 -1.21
CA ILE A 442 -16.18 2.39 0.09
C ILE A 442 -15.23 1.24 -0.18
N ARG A 443 -14.12 1.21 0.54
CA ARG A 443 -13.06 0.19 0.42
C ARG A 443 -12.91 -0.64 1.67
N PHE A 444 -12.51 -1.88 1.49
CA PHE A 444 -12.26 -2.86 2.53
C PHE A 444 -10.76 -3.19 2.60
N ARG A 445 -10.20 -3.05 3.78
CA ARG A 445 -8.77 -3.29 4.08
C ARG A 445 -8.63 -4.03 5.41
N PRO A 446 -9.30 -5.18 5.60
CA PRO A 446 -9.15 -5.93 6.85
C PRO A 446 -7.73 -6.46 6.98
N THR A 447 -7.39 -6.92 8.19
CA THR A 447 -6.13 -7.62 8.45
C THR A 447 -6.12 -8.99 7.77
N LEU A 448 -4.96 -9.65 7.66
CA LEU A 448 -4.85 -10.96 7.04
C LEU A 448 -5.50 -12.09 7.87
N ILE A 449 -5.74 -11.86 9.16
CA ILE A 449 -6.43 -12.80 10.06
C ILE A 449 -7.97 -12.66 10.02
N PHE A 450 -8.50 -11.80 9.16
CA PHE A 450 -9.92 -11.66 8.90
C PHE A 450 -10.46 -12.94 8.24
N LYS A 451 -11.50 -13.52 8.84
CA LYS A 451 -12.09 -14.82 8.44
C LYS A 451 -13.53 -14.64 7.93
N ASP A 452 -14.12 -15.71 7.44
CA ASP A 452 -15.48 -15.73 6.89
C ASP A 452 -16.54 -15.24 7.89
N HIS A 453 -16.43 -15.64 9.17
CA HIS A 453 -17.38 -15.20 10.19
C HIS A 453 -17.35 -13.68 10.42
N HIS A 454 -16.18 -13.04 10.28
CA HIS A 454 -16.07 -11.59 10.31
C HIS A 454 -16.74 -10.95 9.08
N ALA A 455 -16.59 -11.57 7.89
CA ALA A 455 -17.28 -11.13 6.68
C ALA A 455 -18.81 -11.23 6.85
N HIS A 456 -19.30 -12.34 7.37
CA HIS A 456 -20.72 -12.53 7.64
C HIS A 456 -21.26 -11.56 8.69
N LEU A 457 -20.51 -11.32 9.77
CA LEU A 457 -20.88 -10.32 10.79
C LEU A 457 -21.01 -8.93 10.16
N PHE A 458 -20.04 -8.50 9.37
CA PHE A 458 -20.10 -7.24 8.63
C PHE A 458 -21.30 -7.19 7.70
N LEU A 459 -21.50 -8.20 6.85
CA LEU A 459 -22.56 -8.26 5.86
C LEU A 459 -23.97 -8.18 6.49
N ASN A 460 -24.16 -8.84 7.65
CA ASN A 460 -25.41 -8.78 8.41
C ASN A 460 -25.69 -7.36 8.92
N ILE A 461 -24.69 -6.73 9.57
CA ILE A 461 -24.82 -5.35 10.05
C ILE A 461 -25.07 -4.40 8.89
N PHE A 462 -24.34 -4.55 7.79
CA PHE A 462 -24.42 -3.65 6.65
C PHE A 462 -25.75 -3.82 5.88
N SER A 463 -26.27 -5.05 5.78
CA SER A 463 -27.59 -5.32 5.23
C SER A 463 -28.70 -4.60 6.01
N ASP A 464 -28.64 -4.62 7.36
CA ASP A 464 -29.57 -3.88 8.20
C ASP A 464 -29.46 -2.35 7.98
N ILE A 465 -28.24 -1.84 7.86
CA ILE A 465 -28.02 -0.42 7.54
C ILE A 465 -28.65 -0.04 6.21
N LEU A 466 -28.44 -0.84 5.15
CA LEU A 466 -28.99 -0.55 3.82
C LEU A 466 -30.51 -0.63 3.78
N ALA A 467 -31.11 -1.60 4.47
CA ALA A 467 -32.56 -1.75 4.57
C ALA A 467 -33.26 -0.54 5.23
N ASN A 468 -32.56 0.13 6.15
CA ASN A 468 -33.06 1.27 6.91
C ASN A 468 -32.47 2.61 6.45
N PHE A 469 -31.76 2.65 5.35
CA PHE A 469 -31.07 3.85 4.86
C PHE A 469 -32.12 4.84 4.27
N LYS A 470 -32.15 6.04 4.85
CA LYS A 470 -33.05 7.14 4.43
C LYS A 470 -32.26 8.34 3.92
#